data_aff79243a3a96f3fd54281935ecbe090
#
_entry.id   aff79243a3a96f3fd54281935ecbe090
#
_cell.length_a   1.000
_cell.length_b   1.000
_cell.length_c   1.000
_cell.angle_alpha   90.00
_cell.angle_beta   90.00
_cell.angle_gamma   90.00
#
_symmetry.space_group_name_H-M   'P 1'
#
loop_
_entity.id
_entity.type
_entity.pdbx_description
1 polymer ?
#
loop_
_entity_poly.entity_id
_entity_poly.type
_entity_poly.pdbx_seq_one_letter_code
_entity_poly.pdbx_strand_id
1 'polypeptide(L)'
;MSKRRKWVLGSLFVVLAVTGGGYAVVAQPATDGGGSKQDRSDGLPGATSPVTRGDLSSGFKADGTLGFAKERKLNAVGADAPGGAGGAGGAPGGAGAGAGSGSGSATLTWVAPAGSSVERDGKLYEVNGKPVRLMYGSTPVYRSMKSGDKGEDVKQLKQNLQALGFGTGLDTSDGTFTDGTATAVKRWQKAHKTKETGEVGKGDVAFASGPQRIQKSDMAVGDEAAAGKPVMTLTGTERMVRLQLDVAKAGKVKTGDPVTVSLPGGGTAKGKISSMGTTANGDDPSSGGGGGGGGGDKKPKVDVEIALDNPAEATGPDQSPVSVGLTGEVRKGVLSVPVNSLLALAEGGFGVQVVENGTVREVKVELGMFGQGRVEVKGDALKEGMLVGVPAS
;
A
#
# COMPACT_ATOMS: atom_id res chain seq x y z
N MET A 1 -35.30 43.62 -13.56
CA MET A 1 -34.45 44.66 -12.92
C MET A 1 -33.26 43.93 -12.34
N SER A 2 -32.24 43.79 -13.12
CA SER A 2 -31.00 44.56 -13.31
C SER A 2 -30.18 44.68 -12.03
N LYS A 3 -29.00 44.01 -11.99
CA LYS A 3 -27.68 44.66 -11.90
C LYS A 3 -26.55 43.65 -12.06
N ARG A 4 -25.92 43.70 -13.25
CA ARG A 4 -24.63 43.07 -13.53
C ARG A 4 -23.53 43.90 -12.87
N ARG A 5 -22.59 43.27 -12.14
CA ARG A 5 -21.31 43.89 -11.77
C ARG A 5 -20.18 43.20 -12.50
N LYS A 6 -19.62 43.95 -13.46
CA LYS A 6 -18.37 43.63 -14.15
C LYS A 6 -17.21 43.97 -13.20
N TRP A 7 -16.25 43.05 -13.05
CA TRP A 7 -14.95 43.35 -12.48
C TRP A 7 -13.91 43.27 -13.59
N VAL A 8 -13.17 44.38 -13.70
CA VAL A 8 -12.14 44.65 -14.69
C VAL A 8 -10.82 44.06 -14.17
N LEU A 9 -10.16 43.25 -15.00
CA LEU A 9 -8.76 42.82 -14.81
C LEU A 9 -7.83 44.00 -15.13
N GLY A 10 -7.00 44.37 -14.15
CA GLY A 10 -5.86 45.22 -14.34
C GLY A 10 -4.57 44.42 -14.35
N SER A 11 -4.00 44.18 -15.53
CA SER A 11 -2.66 43.62 -15.70
C SER A 11 -1.62 44.73 -15.59
N LEU A 12 -0.74 44.67 -14.59
CA LEU A 12 0.42 45.56 -14.46
C LEU A 12 1.66 44.84 -15.00
N PHE A 13 2.08 45.20 -16.21
CA PHE A 13 3.40 44.84 -16.76
C PHE A 13 4.43 45.85 -16.25
N VAL A 14 5.41 45.36 -15.48
CA VAL A 14 6.64 46.13 -15.19
C VAL A 14 7.70 45.71 -16.17
N VAL A 15 8.03 46.60 -17.10
CA VAL A 15 9.20 46.48 -17.99
C VAL A 15 10.39 47.11 -17.27
N LEU A 16 11.42 46.35 -16.96
CA LEU A 16 12.70 46.84 -16.47
C LEU A 16 13.65 46.96 -17.64
N ALA A 17 13.89 48.20 -18.05
CA ALA A 17 14.89 48.54 -19.04
C ALA A 17 16.29 48.49 -18.42
N VAL A 18 17.16 47.64 -18.96
CA VAL A 18 18.60 47.61 -18.63
C VAL A 18 19.30 48.59 -19.57
N THR A 19 19.71 49.72 -19.03
CA THR A 19 20.60 50.66 -19.70
C THR A 19 22.05 50.25 -19.47
N GLY A 20 22.79 50.04 -20.55
CA GLY A 20 24.21 49.71 -20.54
C GLY A 20 25.06 50.88 -20.01
N GLY A 21 25.94 50.57 -19.07
CA GLY A 21 26.99 51.44 -18.60
C GLY A 21 28.35 50.82 -18.92
N GLY A 22 29.10 51.47 -19.76
CA GLY A 22 30.43 51.05 -20.17
C GLY A 22 31.44 51.15 -19.03
N TYR A 23 32.25 50.13 -18.89
CA TYR A 23 33.42 50.14 -18.02
C TYR A 23 34.63 50.67 -18.77
N ALA A 24 35.15 51.81 -18.36
CA ALA A 24 36.45 52.32 -18.73
C ALA A 24 37.52 51.53 -17.94
N VAL A 25 38.39 50.82 -18.65
CA VAL A 25 39.59 50.21 -18.09
C VAL A 25 40.65 51.28 -17.88
N VAL A 26 40.91 51.62 -16.61
CA VAL A 26 42.09 52.41 -16.24
C VAL A 26 43.18 51.44 -15.85
N ALA A 27 44.20 51.38 -16.68
CA ALA A 27 45.44 50.65 -16.37
C ALA A 27 46.24 51.42 -15.30
N GLN A 28 46.48 50.81 -14.14
CA GLN A 28 47.44 51.29 -13.14
C GLN A 28 48.74 50.45 -13.24
N PRO A 29 49.90 51.08 -13.05
CA PRO A 29 51.17 50.37 -13.19
C PRO A 29 51.48 49.46 -12.03
N ALA A 30 52.09 48.33 -12.36
CA ALA A 30 52.60 47.33 -11.41
C ALA A 30 53.64 47.95 -10.46
N THR A 31 53.37 47.89 -9.17
CA THR A 31 54.42 48.00 -8.14
C THR A 31 54.67 46.63 -7.60
N ASP A 32 55.91 46.23 -7.77
CA ASP A 32 56.56 45.02 -7.27
C ASP A 32 56.59 45.01 -5.73
N GLY A 33 56.48 43.83 -5.14
CA GLY A 33 56.92 43.63 -3.77
C GLY A 33 55.88 43.33 -2.74
N GLY A 34 55.75 42.07 -2.36
CA GLY A 34 55.16 41.67 -1.12
C GLY A 34 54.37 40.35 -1.24
N GLY A 35 55.11 39.25 -1.17
CA GLY A 35 54.46 37.96 -0.94
C GLY A 35 53.67 38.01 0.35
N SER A 36 52.36 38.23 0.23
CA SER A 36 51.43 37.91 1.32
C SER A 36 51.40 36.40 1.48
N LYS A 37 52.17 35.94 2.46
CA LYS A 37 51.90 34.65 3.11
C LYS A 37 50.42 34.71 3.44
N GLN A 38 49.64 33.89 2.78
CA GLN A 38 48.29 33.59 3.19
C GLN A 38 48.43 32.97 4.56
N ASP A 39 48.30 33.79 5.60
CA ASP A 39 48.06 33.33 6.95
C ASP A 39 46.85 32.41 6.87
N ARG A 40 47.13 31.10 6.85
CA ARG A 40 46.11 30.16 7.28
C ARG A 40 45.81 30.56 8.72
N SER A 41 44.76 31.33 8.89
CA SER A 41 44.18 31.50 10.20
C SER A 41 43.87 30.10 10.70
N ASP A 42 44.66 29.67 11.71
CA ASP A 42 44.35 28.53 12.56
C ASP A 42 43.04 28.88 13.28
N GLY A 43 41.95 29.02 12.48
CA GLY A 43 40.67 29.44 12.95
C GLY A 43 39.97 28.26 13.61
N LEU A 44 39.59 28.48 14.84
CA LEU A 44 38.56 27.69 15.49
C LEU A 44 37.40 27.46 14.50
N PRO A 45 36.86 26.24 14.40
CA PRO A 45 35.73 25.97 13.52
C PRO A 45 34.58 26.90 13.90
N GLY A 46 33.84 27.39 12.91
CA GLY A 46 32.79 28.41 13.12
C GLY A 46 31.65 27.95 14.04
N ALA A 47 31.49 26.66 14.24
CA ALA A 47 30.57 26.05 15.17
C ALA A 47 31.11 24.68 15.63
N THR A 48 30.58 24.18 16.75
CA THR A 48 30.94 22.85 17.26
C THR A 48 29.70 22.01 17.51
N SER A 49 29.84 20.70 17.40
CA SER A 49 28.80 19.72 17.72
C SER A 49 29.37 18.60 18.58
N PRO A 50 28.62 18.06 19.55
CA PRO A 50 29.13 16.99 20.40
C PRO A 50 29.20 15.64 19.69
N VAL A 51 30.22 14.87 19.97
CA VAL A 51 30.27 13.43 19.72
C VAL A 51 29.24 12.78 20.63
N THR A 52 28.29 12.07 20.06
CA THR A 52 27.25 11.39 20.85
C THR A 52 27.40 9.87 20.74
N ARG A 53 27.12 9.18 21.83
CA ARG A 53 26.96 7.73 21.83
C ARG A 53 25.48 7.40 21.85
N GLY A 54 25.05 6.57 20.90
CA GLY A 54 23.63 6.20 20.80
C GLY A 54 23.39 5.23 19.68
N ASP A 55 22.12 4.91 19.46
CA ASP A 55 21.70 4.06 18.36
C ASP A 55 21.63 4.88 17.08
N LEU A 56 22.31 4.41 16.05
CA LEU A 56 22.30 5.00 14.71
C LEU A 56 21.55 4.08 13.76
N SER A 57 20.60 4.62 12.99
CA SER A 57 19.86 3.85 12.00
C SER A 57 20.01 4.41 10.61
N SER A 58 20.23 3.53 9.64
CA SER A 58 20.24 3.87 8.21
C SER A 58 18.80 3.90 7.71
N GLY A 59 18.08 5.01 7.94
CA GLY A 59 16.74 5.18 7.40
C GLY A 59 16.76 5.60 5.93
N PHE A 60 15.80 5.12 5.17
CA PHE A 60 15.55 5.58 3.80
C PHE A 60 14.05 5.80 3.57
N LYS A 61 13.71 6.62 2.60
CA LYS A 61 12.32 6.85 2.20
C LYS A 61 11.99 6.04 0.96
N ALA A 62 10.74 5.62 0.87
CA ALA A 62 10.16 4.99 -0.31
C ALA A 62 8.76 5.53 -0.53
N ASP A 63 8.38 5.65 -1.80
CA ASP A 63 7.03 6.05 -2.16
C ASP A 63 6.11 4.84 -2.10
N GLY A 64 4.92 5.05 -1.57
CA GLY A 64 3.89 4.06 -1.43
C GLY A 64 2.52 4.61 -1.77
N THR A 65 1.52 3.75 -1.66
CA THR A 65 0.13 4.08 -1.93
C THR A 65 -0.72 3.68 -0.72
N LEU A 66 -1.48 4.63 -0.20
CA LEU A 66 -2.48 4.37 0.83
C LEU A 66 -3.69 3.70 0.19
N GLY A 67 -4.14 2.59 0.74
CA GLY A 67 -5.29 1.84 0.22
C GLY A 67 -5.92 0.98 1.31
N PHE A 68 -6.57 -0.08 0.88
CA PHE A 68 -7.18 -1.07 1.76
C PHE A 68 -6.58 -2.46 1.53
N ALA A 69 -6.58 -3.27 2.58
CA ALA A 69 -6.03 -4.62 2.55
C ALA A 69 -6.78 -5.56 1.60
N LYS A 70 -6.09 -6.58 1.11
CA LYS A 70 -6.68 -7.79 0.48
C LYS A 70 -7.62 -7.49 -0.70
N GLU A 71 -7.14 -6.78 -1.69
CA GLU A 71 -7.89 -6.59 -2.94
C GLU A 71 -8.23 -7.94 -3.60
N ARG A 72 -9.50 -8.11 -3.95
CA ARG A 72 -10.02 -9.34 -4.56
C ARG A 72 -11.13 -9.02 -5.57
N LYS A 73 -11.06 -9.59 -6.75
CA LYS A 73 -12.16 -9.56 -7.70
C LYS A 73 -13.22 -10.58 -7.32
N LEU A 74 -14.48 -10.15 -7.29
CA LEU A 74 -15.63 -11.02 -7.14
C LEU A 74 -16.24 -11.22 -8.53
N ASN A 75 -16.22 -12.46 -9.00
CA ASN A 75 -16.76 -12.81 -10.31
C ASN A 75 -18.23 -13.20 -10.21
N ALA A 76 -18.96 -12.97 -11.29
CA ALA A 76 -20.32 -13.46 -11.44
C ALA A 76 -20.35 -14.98 -11.36
N VAL A 77 -21.29 -15.50 -10.60
CA VAL A 77 -21.64 -16.91 -10.61
C VAL A 77 -22.75 -17.06 -11.64
N GLY A 78 -22.54 -17.94 -12.63
CA GLY A 78 -23.57 -18.21 -13.64
C GLY A 78 -24.88 -18.64 -12.98
N ALA A 79 -26.00 -18.23 -13.53
CA ALA A 79 -27.28 -18.70 -13.06
C ALA A 79 -27.29 -20.24 -13.14
N ASP A 80 -27.49 -20.89 -11.99
CA ASP A 80 -27.77 -22.31 -12.00
C ASP A 80 -29.02 -22.52 -12.85
N ALA A 81 -28.89 -23.27 -13.95
CA ALA A 81 -30.07 -23.69 -14.70
C ALA A 81 -31.00 -24.44 -13.75
N PRO A 82 -32.30 -24.09 -13.67
CA PRO A 82 -33.21 -24.78 -12.79
C PRO A 82 -33.34 -26.23 -13.24
N GLY A 83 -32.80 -27.18 -12.42
CA GLY A 83 -33.15 -28.58 -12.45
C GLY A 83 -32.41 -29.43 -13.49
N GLY A 84 -31.09 -29.57 -13.33
CA GLY A 84 -30.36 -30.74 -13.86
C GLY A 84 -30.33 -31.86 -12.83
N ALA A 85 -31.40 -32.61 -12.67
CA ALA A 85 -31.36 -33.91 -12.01
C ALA A 85 -30.47 -34.83 -12.83
N GLY A 86 -29.40 -35.35 -12.19
CA GLY A 86 -28.50 -36.33 -12.82
C GLY A 86 -29.24 -37.48 -13.42
N GLY A 87 -29.20 -37.62 -14.73
CA GLY A 87 -29.55 -38.79 -15.48
C GLY A 87 -28.33 -39.31 -16.17
N ALA A 88 -27.78 -40.43 -15.63
CA ALA A 88 -26.80 -41.24 -16.30
C ALA A 88 -27.51 -41.99 -17.42
N GLY A 89 -26.92 -42.03 -18.61
CA GLY A 89 -27.11 -43.13 -19.57
C GLY A 89 -27.64 -42.73 -20.96
N GLY A 90 -26.85 -42.96 -21.99
CA GLY A 90 -27.36 -43.47 -23.22
C GLY A 90 -27.14 -42.69 -24.51
N ALA A 91 -26.16 -43.10 -25.26
CA ALA A 91 -26.08 -43.26 -26.73
C ALA A 91 -26.07 -42.04 -27.66
N PRO A 92 -25.20 -42.11 -28.71
CA PRO A 92 -24.99 -41.07 -29.70
C PRO A 92 -25.93 -41.25 -30.91
N GLY A 93 -26.48 -40.20 -31.36
CA GLY A 93 -27.18 -40.20 -32.64
C GLY A 93 -28.11 -39.03 -32.90
N GLY A 94 -27.83 -38.23 -33.90
CA GLY A 94 -28.82 -37.37 -34.50
C GLY A 94 -28.46 -35.89 -34.61
N ALA A 95 -27.91 -35.48 -35.75
CA ALA A 95 -27.85 -34.12 -36.20
C ALA A 95 -29.26 -33.57 -36.36
N GLY A 96 -29.56 -32.49 -35.58
CA GLY A 96 -30.79 -31.72 -35.74
C GLY A 96 -30.50 -30.28 -35.42
N ALA A 97 -30.49 -29.44 -36.43
CA ALA A 97 -30.37 -28.01 -36.33
C ALA A 97 -31.58 -27.40 -35.60
N GLY A 98 -31.36 -26.45 -34.68
CA GLY A 98 -32.30 -25.44 -34.31
C GLY A 98 -33.14 -25.74 -33.10
N ALA A 99 -32.60 -25.51 -31.91
CA ALA A 99 -33.39 -25.04 -30.78
C ALA A 99 -32.51 -24.09 -30.01
N GLY A 100 -32.79 -22.81 -30.06
CA GLY A 100 -32.19 -21.82 -29.23
C GLY A 100 -32.37 -22.21 -27.76
N SER A 101 -31.32 -22.78 -27.20
CA SER A 101 -31.18 -22.94 -25.75
C SER A 101 -31.18 -21.54 -25.20
N GLY A 102 -32.34 -21.04 -24.80
CA GLY A 102 -32.50 -19.83 -24.05
C GLY A 102 -31.77 -19.95 -22.73
N SER A 103 -30.45 -19.86 -22.73
CA SER A 103 -29.71 -19.43 -21.55
C SER A 103 -30.17 -18.01 -21.33
N GLY A 104 -31.18 -17.84 -20.51
CA GLY A 104 -31.64 -16.52 -20.07
C GLY A 104 -30.40 -15.77 -19.62
N SER A 105 -30.04 -14.70 -20.33
CA SER A 105 -28.84 -13.92 -20.00
C SER A 105 -28.95 -13.45 -18.57
N ALA A 106 -27.97 -13.77 -17.76
CA ALA A 106 -27.90 -13.35 -16.38
C ALA A 106 -27.61 -11.85 -16.36
N THR A 107 -28.61 -11.03 -16.10
CA THR A 107 -28.48 -9.58 -16.10
C THR A 107 -28.22 -9.05 -14.70
N LEU A 108 -27.22 -8.20 -14.52
CA LEU A 108 -26.96 -7.49 -13.27
C LEU A 108 -28.08 -6.48 -13.02
N THR A 109 -28.87 -6.69 -11.97
CA THR A 109 -30.04 -5.84 -11.64
C THR A 109 -29.75 -4.84 -10.54
N TRP A 110 -28.74 -5.09 -9.74
CA TRP A 110 -28.26 -4.16 -8.71
C TRP A 110 -26.82 -4.46 -8.30
N VAL A 111 -26.09 -3.46 -7.87
CA VAL A 111 -24.70 -3.60 -7.36
C VAL A 111 -24.48 -2.64 -6.19
N ALA A 112 -23.76 -3.08 -5.17
CA ALA A 112 -23.41 -2.25 -4.03
C ALA A 112 -22.53 -1.06 -4.50
N PRO A 113 -22.80 0.17 -3.98
CA PRO A 113 -22.07 1.35 -4.41
C PRO A 113 -20.58 1.28 -4.07
N ALA A 114 -19.73 1.79 -4.97
CA ALA A 114 -18.31 1.95 -4.69
C ALA A 114 -18.09 2.82 -3.45
N GLY A 115 -17.11 2.47 -2.63
CA GLY A 115 -16.83 3.13 -1.36
C GLY A 115 -17.64 2.62 -0.17
N SER A 116 -18.76 1.89 -0.38
CA SER A 116 -19.55 1.33 0.70
C SER A 116 -18.90 0.11 1.35
N SER A 117 -19.20 -0.13 2.62
CA SER A 117 -18.82 -1.35 3.34
C SER A 117 -20.02 -2.28 3.45
N VAL A 118 -19.77 -3.56 3.24
CA VAL A 118 -20.76 -4.63 3.32
C VAL A 118 -20.39 -5.57 4.47
N GLU A 119 -21.28 -5.70 5.42
CA GLU A 119 -21.16 -6.59 6.57
C GLU A 119 -21.70 -7.98 6.26
N ARG A 120 -21.62 -8.91 7.23
CA ARG A 120 -22.20 -10.24 7.14
C ARG A 120 -23.68 -10.15 6.76
N ASP A 121 -24.12 -10.98 5.81
CA ASP A 121 -25.48 -11.02 5.24
C ASP A 121 -25.88 -9.77 4.43
N GLY A 122 -24.98 -8.81 4.27
CA GLY A 122 -25.18 -7.65 3.40
C GLY A 122 -25.19 -8.05 1.93
N LYS A 123 -25.97 -7.33 1.13
CA LYS A 123 -26.10 -7.56 -0.30
C LYS A 123 -24.90 -6.99 -1.05
N LEU A 124 -24.25 -7.80 -1.87
CA LEU A 124 -23.13 -7.40 -2.72
C LEU A 124 -23.62 -6.97 -4.11
N TYR A 125 -24.40 -7.81 -4.75
CA TYR A 125 -25.00 -7.52 -6.06
C TYR A 125 -26.27 -8.37 -6.25
N GLU A 126 -27.02 -8.10 -7.31
CA GLU A 126 -28.19 -8.91 -7.71
C GLU A 126 -28.08 -9.30 -9.18
N VAL A 127 -28.46 -10.53 -9.48
CA VAL A 127 -28.58 -11.03 -10.84
C VAL A 127 -30.00 -11.51 -11.06
N ASN A 128 -30.70 -10.99 -12.08
CA ASN A 128 -32.10 -11.31 -12.36
C ASN A 128 -33.00 -11.17 -11.10
N GLY A 129 -32.77 -10.14 -10.27
CA GLY A 129 -33.48 -9.90 -9.03
C GLY A 129 -33.11 -10.81 -7.86
N LYS A 130 -32.16 -11.75 -8.03
CA LYS A 130 -31.67 -12.60 -6.94
C LYS A 130 -30.43 -11.98 -6.29
N PRO A 131 -30.46 -11.67 -4.98
CA PRO A 131 -29.31 -11.08 -4.28
C PRO A 131 -28.24 -12.12 -3.98
N VAL A 132 -26.98 -11.74 -4.21
CA VAL A 132 -25.81 -12.44 -3.70
C VAL A 132 -25.34 -11.74 -2.41
N ARG A 133 -25.28 -12.49 -1.30
CA ARG A 133 -25.01 -11.94 0.02
C ARG A 133 -23.63 -12.34 0.54
N LEU A 134 -23.02 -11.43 1.31
CA LEU A 134 -21.72 -11.67 1.93
C LEU A 134 -21.89 -12.57 3.16
N MET A 135 -21.15 -13.66 3.20
CA MET A 135 -20.96 -14.50 4.37
C MET A 135 -19.48 -14.50 4.76
N TYR A 136 -19.16 -14.79 6.01
CA TYR A 136 -17.78 -14.85 6.46
C TYR A 136 -17.24 -16.27 6.40
N GLY A 137 -16.07 -16.42 5.78
CA GLY A 137 -15.40 -17.70 5.62
C GLY A 137 -14.18 -17.58 4.71
N SER A 138 -13.28 -18.55 4.82
CA SER A 138 -12.05 -18.61 4.01
C SER A 138 -12.20 -19.45 2.75
N THR A 139 -13.14 -20.41 2.76
CA THR A 139 -13.39 -21.31 1.63
C THR A 139 -14.42 -20.67 0.70
N PRO A 140 -14.10 -20.43 -0.58
CA PRO A 140 -15.04 -19.87 -1.54
C PRO A 140 -16.21 -20.84 -1.81
N VAL A 141 -17.35 -20.30 -2.24
CA VAL A 141 -18.47 -21.14 -2.71
C VAL A 141 -18.07 -21.76 -4.05
N TYR A 142 -18.00 -23.08 -4.10
CA TYR A 142 -17.68 -23.83 -5.32
C TYR A 142 -18.83 -24.74 -5.78
N ARG A 143 -19.85 -24.95 -4.97
CA ARG A 143 -21.02 -25.80 -5.22
C ARG A 143 -22.26 -25.24 -4.52
N SER A 144 -23.44 -25.73 -4.92
CA SER A 144 -24.64 -25.60 -4.10
C SER A 144 -24.55 -26.51 -2.89
N MET A 145 -25.11 -26.07 -1.75
CA MET A 145 -25.09 -26.79 -0.48
C MET A 145 -26.51 -27.24 -0.09
N LYS A 146 -26.70 -28.54 0.17
CA LYS A 146 -27.97 -29.17 0.51
C LYS A 146 -27.82 -30.30 1.53
N SER A 147 -28.93 -30.82 2.05
CA SER A 147 -28.93 -31.95 3.01
C SER A 147 -28.09 -33.10 2.51
N GLY A 148 -27.25 -33.64 3.39
CA GLY A 148 -26.30 -34.70 3.10
C GLY A 148 -24.90 -34.25 2.67
N ASP A 149 -24.72 -32.99 2.23
CA ASP A 149 -23.40 -32.48 1.88
C ASP A 149 -22.49 -32.35 3.10
N LYS A 150 -21.18 -32.50 2.87
CA LYS A 150 -20.14 -32.36 3.89
C LYS A 150 -18.99 -31.50 3.38
N GLY A 151 -18.46 -30.67 4.25
CA GLY A 151 -17.26 -29.87 3.94
C GLY A 151 -17.11 -28.63 4.80
N GLU A 152 -15.98 -27.94 4.62
CA GLU A 152 -15.68 -26.68 5.31
C GLU A 152 -16.63 -25.55 4.85
N ASP A 153 -17.11 -25.58 3.60
CA ASP A 153 -18.13 -24.70 3.06
C ASP A 153 -19.44 -24.78 3.85
N VAL A 154 -19.88 -25.99 4.21
CA VAL A 154 -21.08 -26.20 5.05
C VAL A 154 -20.84 -25.74 6.48
N LYS A 155 -19.66 -26.03 7.04
CA LYS A 155 -19.30 -25.59 8.39
C LYS A 155 -19.36 -24.07 8.53
N GLN A 156 -18.72 -23.33 7.61
CA GLN A 156 -18.75 -21.87 7.63
C GLN A 156 -20.14 -21.31 7.35
N LEU A 157 -20.98 -21.97 6.53
CA LEU A 157 -22.40 -21.60 6.40
C LEU A 157 -23.14 -21.71 7.74
N LYS A 158 -22.98 -22.83 8.45
CA LYS A 158 -23.60 -23.06 9.78
C LYS A 158 -23.16 -21.99 10.78
N GLN A 159 -21.86 -21.64 10.81
CA GLN A 159 -21.32 -20.57 11.65
C GLN A 159 -21.96 -19.21 11.33
N ASN A 160 -22.15 -18.89 10.05
CA ASN A 160 -22.82 -17.66 9.66
C ASN A 160 -24.30 -17.64 10.05
N LEU A 161 -25.02 -18.74 9.81
CA LEU A 161 -26.42 -18.87 10.22
C LEU A 161 -26.59 -18.73 11.74
N GLN A 162 -25.67 -19.29 12.52
CA GLN A 162 -25.68 -19.14 13.98
C GLN A 162 -25.42 -17.70 14.40
N ALA A 163 -24.40 -17.05 13.82
CA ALA A 163 -24.07 -15.65 14.13
C ALA A 163 -25.19 -14.65 13.72
N LEU A 164 -26.01 -15.02 12.74
CA LEU A 164 -27.18 -14.26 12.31
C LEU A 164 -28.46 -14.59 13.12
N GLY A 165 -28.38 -15.52 14.05
CA GLY A 165 -29.52 -15.92 14.89
C GLY A 165 -30.46 -16.96 14.26
N PHE A 166 -30.18 -17.43 13.03
CA PHE A 166 -31.01 -18.46 12.37
C PHE A 166 -30.60 -19.88 12.73
N GLY A 167 -29.39 -20.06 13.26
CA GLY A 167 -28.75 -21.35 13.52
C GLY A 167 -28.91 -21.85 14.96
N THR A 168 -29.90 -21.44 15.72
CA THR A 168 -30.12 -21.92 17.11
C THR A 168 -30.15 -23.44 17.17
N GLY A 169 -29.28 -24.04 17.98
CA GLY A 169 -29.17 -25.47 18.13
C GLY A 169 -28.37 -26.21 17.06
N LEU A 170 -27.74 -25.50 16.11
CA LEU A 170 -26.82 -26.11 15.15
C LEU A 170 -25.47 -26.42 15.80
N ASP A 171 -24.96 -27.61 15.55
CA ASP A 171 -23.54 -27.91 15.79
C ASP A 171 -22.72 -27.30 14.68
N THR A 172 -21.96 -26.26 15.00
CA THR A 172 -21.08 -25.53 14.05
C THR A 172 -19.66 -26.08 14.02
N SER A 173 -19.33 -27.06 14.82
CA SER A 173 -18.00 -27.72 14.83
C SER A 173 -17.85 -28.70 13.67
N ASP A 174 -18.94 -29.31 13.26
CA ASP A 174 -19.04 -30.31 12.20
C ASP A 174 -19.50 -29.66 10.87
N GLY A 175 -18.92 -30.13 9.78
CA GLY A 175 -19.21 -29.67 8.41
C GLY A 175 -20.33 -30.45 7.71
N THR A 176 -21.22 -31.16 8.40
CA THR A 176 -22.34 -31.91 7.79
C THR A 176 -23.59 -31.04 7.65
N PHE A 177 -24.15 -30.97 6.45
CA PHE A 177 -25.44 -30.31 6.19
C PHE A 177 -26.59 -31.25 6.59
N THR A 178 -27.17 -30.99 7.74
CA THR A 178 -28.27 -31.76 8.29
C THR A 178 -29.62 -31.15 7.99
N ASP A 179 -30.73 -31.82 8.31
CA ASP A 179 -32.08 -31.23 8.20
C ASP A 179 -32.26 -30.04 9.14
N GLY A 180 -31.53 -30.00 10.28
CA GLY A 180 -31.44 -28.81 11.11
C GLY A 180 -30.82 -27.64 10.38
N THR A 181 -29.77 -27.88 9.58
CA THR A 181 -29.14 -26.88 8.73
C THR A 181 -30.12 -26.41 7.66
N ALA A 182 -30.84 -27.32 6.98
CA ALA A 182 -31.87 -26.96 6.00
C ALA A 182 -32.97 -26.09 6.62
N THR A 183 -33.40 -26.41 7.84
CA THR A 183 -34.38 -25.60 8.59
C THR A 183 -33.85 -24.20 8.89
N ALA A 184 -32.60 -24.08 9.31
CA ALA A 184 -31.94 -22.79 9.54
C ALA A 184 -31.84 -21.94 8.24
N VAL A 185 -31.49 -22.58 7.13
CA VAL A 185 -31.46 -21.95 5.80
C VAL A 185 -32.85 -21.46 5.41
N LYS A 186 -33.92 -22.25 5.60
CA LYS A 186 -35.30 -21.81 5.33
C LYS A 186 -35.69 -20.58 6.16
N ARG A 187 -35.30 -20.52 7.44
CA ARG A 187 -35.53 -19.33 8.28
C ARG A 187 -34.83 -18.11 7.74
N TRP A 188 -33.57 -18.25 7.31
CA TRP A 188 -32.80 -17.20 6.70
C TRP A 188 -33.41 -16.74 5.37
N GLN A 189 -33.80 -17.68 4.49
CA GLN A 189 -34.49 -17.40 3.22
C GLN A 189 -35.81 -16.65 3.45
N LYS A 190 -36.59 -17.08 4.42
CA LYS A 190 -37.86 -16.42 4.81
C LYS A 190 -37.67 -14.98 5.27
N ALA A 191 -36.63 -14.75 6.11
CA ALA A 191 -36.29 -13.41 6.58
C ALA A 191 -35.94 -12.46 5.42
N HIS A 192 -35.38 -12.99 4.34
CA HIS A 192 -35.05 -12.27 3.13
C HIS A 192 -36.14 -12.31 2.04
N LYS A 193 -37.29 -12.85 2.35
CA LYS A 193 -38.44 -12.96 1.41
C LYS A 193 -38.05 -13.69 0.10
N THR A 194 -37.15 -14.65 0.19
CA THR A 194 -36.75 -15.53 -0.92
C THR A 194 -37.44 -16.89 -0.80
N LYS A 195 -37.38 -17.71 -1.85
CA LYS A 195 -38.00 -19.04 -1.85
C LYS A 195 -37.34 -19.91 -0.78
N GLU A 196 -38.12 -20.52 0.10
CA GLU A 196 -37.69 -21.36 1.24
C GLU A 196 -37.34 -22.77 0.77
N THR A 197 -36.25 -22.92 0.03
CA THR A 197 -35.78 -24.21 -0.50
C THR A 197 -35.10 -25.06 0.57
N GLY A 198 -34.45 -24.43 1.54
CA GLY A 198 -33.57 -25.09 2.51
C GLY A 198 -32.21 -25.46 1.95
N GLU A 199 -31.90 -25.01 0.75
CA GLU A 199 -30.62 -25.20 0.06
C GLU A 199 -29.98 -23.83 -0.22
N VAL A 200 -28.66 -23.76 -0.30
CA VAL A 200 -27.93 -22.54 -0.66
C VAL A 200 -27.25 -22.76 -2.00
N GLY A 201 -27.72 -22.04 -3.02
CA GLY A 201 -27.15 -22.08 -4.37
C GLY A 201 -25.79 -21.39 -4.44
N LYS A 202 -25.02 -21.73 -5.47
CA LYS A 202 -23.71 -21.09 -5.75
C LYS A 202 -23.79 -19.57 -5.84
N GLY A 203 -24.92 -19.06 -6.35
CA GLY A 203 -25.18 -17.65 -6.57
C GLY A 203 -25.92 -16.94 -5.42
N ASP A 204 -26.19 -17.61 -4.30
CA ASP A 204 -26.93 -16.99 -3.19
C ASP A 204 -26.00 -16.27 -2.21
N VAL A 205 -24.76 -16.77 -2.06
CA VAL A 205 -23.78 -16.23 -1.12
C VAL A 205 -22.39 -16.16 -1.72
N ALA A 206 -21.57 -15.23 -1.19
CA ALA A 206 -20.13 -15.16 -1.44
C ALA A 206 -19.41 -15.12 -0.10
N PHE A 207 -18.36 -15.97 0.08
CA PHE A 207 -17.59 -15.96 1.31
C PHE A 207 -16.37 -15.04 1.23
N ALA A 208 -16.12 -14.32 2.32
CA ALA A 208 -14.90 -13.55 2.55
C ALA A 208 -14.50 -13.63 4.03
N SER A 209 -13.24 -13.31 4.34
CA SER A 209 -12.69 -13.43 5.70
C SER A 209 -13.28 -12.48 6.74
N GLY A 210 -14.13 -11.55 6.34
CA GLY A 210 -14.76 -10.54 7.20
C GLY A 210 -15.50 -9.48 6.38
N PRO A 211 -15.82 -8.32 6.99
CA PRO A 211 -16.43 -7.19 6.28
C PRO A 211 -15.65 -6.83 5.02
N GLN A 212 -16.35 -6.42 3.98
CA GLN A 212 -15.75 -6.06 2.70
C GLN A 212 -16.14 -4.63 2.33
N ARG A 213 -15.18 -3.89 1.82
CA ARG A 213 -15.41 -2.60 1.18
C ARG A 213 -15.48 -2.79 -0.33
N ILE A 214 -16.44 -2.15 -0.97
CA ILE A 214 -16.54 -2.12 -2.44
C ILE A 214 -15.54 -1.08 -2.95
N GLN A 215 -14.46 -1.52 -3.56
CA GLN A 215 -13.49 -0.59 -4.16
C GLN A 215 -14.03 0.03 -5.42
N LYS A 216 -14.54 -0.82 -6.33
CA LYS A 216 -15.20 -0.39 -7.57
C LYS A 216 -16.17 -1.45 -8.07
N SER A 217 -17.15 -1.02 -8.85
CA SER A 217 -17.93 -1.91 -9.70
C SER A 217 -17.20 -2.11 -11.04
N ASP A 218 -17.01 -3.37 -11.45
CA ASP A 218 -16.41 -3.72 -12.73
C ASP A 218 -17.48 -3.92 -13.82
N MET A 219 -18.78 -3.90 -13.42
CA MET A 219 -19.94 -4.01 -14.30
C MET A 219 -20.99 -2.96 -13.93
N ALA A 220 -21.79 -2.53 -14.88
CA ALA A 220 -22.94 -1.65 -14.67
C ALA A 220 -24.24 -2.44 -14.54
N VAL A 221 -25.24 -1.85 -13.88
CA VAL A 221 -26.61 -2.40 -13.87
C VAL A 221 -27.14 -2.45 -15.31
N GLY A 222 -27.64 -3.61 -15.71
CA GLY A 222 -28.07 -3.90 -17.07
C GLY A 222 -27.07 -4.74 -17.87
N ASP A 223 -25.82 -4.84 -17.43
CA ASP A 223 -24.81 -5.67 -18.08
C ASP A 223 -25.09 -7.16 -17.92
N GLU A 224 -24.61 -7.95 -18.86
CA GLU A 224 -24.67 -9.41 -18.82
C GLU A 224 -23.63 -9.97 -17.82
N ALA A 225 -24.11 -10.51 -16.72
CA ALA A 225 -23.30 -11.15 -15.68
C ALA A 225 -22.97 -12.61 -16.06
N ALA A 226 -22.17 -12.79 -17.09
CA ALA A 226 -21.72 -14.12 -17.50
C ALA A 226 -20.79 -14.73 -16.44
N ALA A 227 -20.87 -16.05 -16.24
CA ALA A 227 -20.05 -16.79 -15.29
C ALA A 227 -18.54 -16.49 -15.49
N GLY A 228 -17.86 -16.17 -14.39
CA GLY A 228 -16.43 -15.87 -14.39
C GLY A 228 -16.07 -14.42 -14.74
N LYS A 229 -17.00 -13.60 -15.25
CA LYS A 229 -16.74 -12.16 -15.44
C LYS A 229 -16.66 -11.44 -14.09
N PRO A 230 -15.71 -10.53 -13.88
CA PRO A 230 -15.63 -9.74 -12.64
C PRO A 230 -16.82 -8.77 -12.53
N VAL A 231 -17.57 -8.84 -11.43
CA VAL A 231 -18.68 -7.93 -11.13
C VAL A 231 -18.18 -6.72 -10.37
N MET A 232 -17.31 -6.96 -9.39
CA MET A 232 -16.78 -5.91 -8.53
C MET A 232 -15.43 -6.29 -7.95
N THR A 233 -14.69 -5.29 -7.56
CA THR A 233 -13.45 -5.44 -6.79
C THR A 233 -13.73 -5.11 -5.32
N LEU A 234 -13.42 -6.05 -4.45
CA LEU A 234 -13.57 -5.97 -3.00
C LEU A 234 -12.23 -5.75 -2.33
N THR A 235 -12.23 -5.05 -1.20
CA THR A 235 -11.09 -4.95 -0.30
C THR A 235 -11.54 -5.24 1.14
N GLY A 236 -10.59 -5.47 2.05
CA GLY A 236 -10.87 -5.37 3.47
C GLY A 236 -11.27 -3.93 3.85
N THR A 237 -11.69 -3.74 5.09
CA THR A 237 -12.09 -2.42 5.62
C THR A 237 -10.94 -1.69 6.31
N GLU A 238 -9.83 -2.37 6.57
CA GLU A 238 -8.66 -1.79 7.23
C GLU A 238 -7.75 -1.09 6.21
N ARG A 239 -7.35 0.12 6.55
CA ARG A 239 -6.38 0.87 5.75
C ARG A 239 -4.98 0.32 5.94
N MET A 240 -4.25 0.27 4.84
CA MET A 240 -2.85 -0.13 4.79
C MET A 240 -2.10 0.69 3.74
N VAL A 241 -0.77 0.59 3.77
CA VAL A 241 0.07 1.16 2.73
C VAL A 241 0.76 0.04 1.96
N ARG A 242 0.75 0.15 0.65
CA ARG A 242 1.50 -0.71 -0.26
C ARG A 242 2.62 0.09 -0.91
N LEU A 243 3.78 -0.50 -0.99
CA LEU A 243 4.92 0.08 -1.69
C LEU A 243 5.74 -1.01 -2.39
N GLN A 244 6.54 -0.59 -3.34
CA GLN A 244 7.47 -1.46 -4.05
C GLN A 244 8.89 -1.03 -3.74
N LEU A 245 9.68 -1.94 -3.20
CA LEU A 245 11.10 -1.71 -2.91
C LEU A 245 11.99 -2.38 -3.95
N ASP A 246 13.03 -1.70 -4.38
CA ASP A 246 14.12 -2.34 -5.10
C ASP A 246 14.70 -3.48 -4.25
N VAL A 247 15.09 -4.58 -4.86
CA VAL A 247 15.62 -5.77 -4.16
C VAL A 247 16.74 -5.43 -3.19
N ALA A 248 17.63 -4.50 -3.56
CA ALA A 248 18.75 -4.06 -2.71
C ALA A 248 18.28 -3.32 -1.43
N LYS A 249 17.13 -2.64 -1.50
CA LYS A 249 16.50 -1.97 -0.34
C LYS A 249 15.67 -2.95 0.47
N ALA A 250 14.96 -3.87 -0.20
CA ALA A 250 14.16 -4.89 0.45
C ALA A 250 14.99 -5.79 1.38
N GLY A 251 16.24 -6.10 1.00
CA GLY A 251 17.16 -6.86 1.85
C GLY A 251 17.59 -6.17 3.17
N LYS A 252 17.28 -4.87 3.32
CA LYS A 252 17.62 -4.09 4.53
C LYS A 252 16.49 -3.99 5.55
N VAL A 253 15.32 -4.48 5.24
CA VAL A 253 14.11 -4.42 6.07
C VAL A 253 13.51 -5.81 6.25
N LYS A 254 12.68 -5.98 7.28
CA LYS A 254 12.04 -7.26 7.64
C LYS A 254 10.59 -7.04 8.00
N THR A 255 9.80 -8.09 7.91
CA THR A 255 8.45 -8.13 8.49
C THR A 255 8.53 -7.83 10.00
N GLY A 256 7.68 -6.91 10.45
CA GLY A 256 7.65 -6.42 11.83
C GLY A 256 8.45 -5.13 12.06
N ASP A 257 9.30 -4.69 11.14
CA ASP A 257 10.04 -3.45 11.29
C ASP A 257 9.10 -2.24 11.37
N PRO A 258 9.35 -1.30 12.30
CA PRO A 258 8.54 -0.10 12.43
C PRO A 258 8.78 0.86 11.28
N VAL A 259 7.73 1.52 10.84
CA VAL A 259 7.76 2.51 9.77
C VAL A 259 6.99 3.76 10.15
N THR A 260 7.34 4.88 9.53
CA THR A 260 6.60 6.13 9.63
C THR A 260 6.06 6.51 8.26
N VAL A 261 4.76 6.71 8.15
CA VAL A 261 4.08 7.06 6.90
C VAL A 261 3.71 8.53 6.94
N SER A 262 4.20 9.31 5.98
CA SER A 262 3.76 10.69 5.77
C SER A 262 2.54 10.68 4.86
N LEU A 263 1.41 11.17 5.40
CA LEU A 263 0.11 11.17 4.73
C LEU A 263 -0.08 12.41 3.85
N PRO A 264 -0.96 12.34 2.82
CA PRO A 264 -1.39 13.52 2.09
C PRO A 264 -2.03 14.52 3.07
N GLY A 265 -1.58 15.78 3.02
CA GLY A 265 -2.09 16.80 3.96
C GLY A 265 -1.22 17.04 5.20
N GLY A 266 -0.06 16.37 5.33
CA GLY A 266 0.96 16.70 6.33
C GLY A 266 0.91 15.92 7.64
N GLY A 267 -0.05 15.00 7.79
CA GLY A 267 -0.09 14.08 8.93
C GLY A 267 0.94 12.95 8.82
N THR A 268 1.29 12.35 9.96
CA THR A 268 2.13 11.15 10.01
C THR A 268 1.40 10.03 10.73
N ALA A 269 1.47 8.82 10.21
CA ALA A 269 0.97 7.62 10.85
C ALA A 269 2.13 6.65 11.12
N LYS A 270 2.05 5.90 12.20
CA LYS A 270 2.98 4.82 12.52
C LYS A 270 2.42 3.49 12.03
N GLY A 271 3.31 2.57 11.73
CA GLY A 271 2.92 1.23 11.31
C GLY A 271 4.10 0.26 11.33
N LYS A 272 3.84 -0.93 10.83
CA LYS A 272 4.84 -2.01 10.73
C LYS A 272 4.72 -2.70 9.39
N ILE A 273 5.83 -3.21 8.88
CA ILE A 273 5.82 -4.08 7.72
C ILE A 273 5.05 -5.35 8.08
N SER A 274 3.90 -5.58 7.45
CA SER A 274 3.03 -6.74 7.69
C SER A 274 3.38 -7.93 6.80
N SER A 275 3.75 -7.65 5.55
CA SER A 275 4.19 -8.69 4.62
C SER A 275 5.20 -8.15 3.61
N MET A 276 6.03 -9.06 3.11
CA MET A 276 6.98 -8.79 2.03
C MET A 276 6.84 -9.90 0.99
N GLY A 277 6.73 -9.51 -0.27
CA GLY A 277 6.73 -10.45 -1.38
C GLY A 277 8.02 -11.26 -1.44
N THR A 278 7.91 -12.53 -1.72
CA THR A 278 9.08 -13.44 -1.89
C THR A 278 9.61 -13.43 -3.33
N THR A 279 8.83 -12.90 -4.27
CA THR A 279 9.18 -12.80 -5.68
C THR A 279 9.43 -11.34 -6.06
N ALA A 280 10.53 -11.09 -6.74
CA ALA A 280 10.75 -9.79 -7.34
C ALA A 280 9.94 -9.74 -8.66
N ASN A 281 9.00 -8.82 -8.72
CA ASN A 281 8.24 -8.58 -9.95
C ASN A 281 9.11 -7.77 -10.91
N GLY A 282 9.69 -8.46 -11.91
CA GLY A 282 10.03 -7.83 -13.19
C GLY A 282 8.74 -7.80 -14.00
N ASP A 283 8.54 -6.79 -14.83
CA ASP A 283 7.36 -6.70 -15.70
C ASP A 283 7.07 -8.05 -16.37
N ASP A 284 5.90 -8.62 -16.06
CA ASP A 284 5.40 -9.79 -16.77
C ASP A 284 4.99 -9.34 -18.18
N PRO A 285 5.66 -9.83 -19.26
CA PRO A 285 5.32 -9.43 -20.62
C PRO A 285 3.90 -9.87 -21.05
N SER A 286 3.16 -10.58 -20.18
CA SER A 286 1.83 -11.10 -20.49
C SER A 286 0.67 -10.13 -20.18
N SER A 287 0.92 -8.96 -19.56
CA SER A 287 -0.11 -7.93 -19.46
C SER A 287 -0.14 -7.09 -20.75
N GLY A 288 -0.69 -7.69 -21.80
CA GLY A 288 -0.87 -7.07 -23.11
C GLY A 288 -1.73 -5.81 -23.06
N GLY A 289 -1.10 -4.67 -23.19
CA GLY A 289 -1.69 -3.36 -23.43
C GLY A 289 -0.68 -2.52 -24.18
N GLY A 290 -0.84 -2.44 -25.51
CA GLY A 290 0.08 -1.81 -26.43
C GLY A 290 0.35 -0.33 -26.11
N GLY A 291 1.60 0.10 -26.26
CA GLY A 291 2.01 1.49 -26.17
C GLY A 291 3.52 1.65 -25.99
N GLY A 292 4.21 1.88 -27.09
CA GLY A 292 5.57 2.19 -27.38
C GLY A 292 6.53 2.76 -26.35
N GLY A 293 7.76 2.26 -26.38
CA GLY A 293 8.99 3.03 -26.38
C GLY A 293 9.45 3.61 -25.05
N GLY A 294 10.37 2.92 -24.37
CA GLY A 294 11.14 3.46 -23.29
C GLY A 294 11.89 2.36 -22.54
N GLY A 295 12.95 1.83 -23.12
CA GLY A 295 13.86 0.90 -22.44
C GLY A 295 14.63 1.63 -21.34
N GLY A 296 14.05 1.75 -20.16
CA GLY A 296 14.78 2.04 -18.94
C GLY A 296 14.96 0.73 -18.19
N ASP A 297 16.17 0.46 -17.70
CA ASP A 297 16.50 -0.67 -16.85
C ASP A 297 15.57 -0.70 -15.63
N LYS A 298 14.42 -1.36 -15.76
CA LYS A 298 13.47 -1.52 -14.68
C LYS A 298 14.03 -2.57 -13.72
N LYS A 299 14.56 -2.06 -12.59
CA LYS A 299 15.10 -2.90 -11.52
C LYS A 299 13.97 -3.74 -10.91
N PRO A 300 14.22 -5.02 -10.64
CA PRO A 300 13.23 -5.89 -10.02
C PRO A 300 12.82 -5.34 -8.65
N LYS A 301 11.53 -5.32 -8.37
CA LYS A 301 10.94 -4.77 -7.14
C LYS A 301 10.22 -5.83 -6.34
N VAL A 302 10.21 -5.68 -5.04
CA VAL A 302 9.49 -6.51 -4.08
C VAL A 302 8.31 -5.72 -3.54
N ASP A 303 7.12 -6.33 -3.58
CA ASP A 303 5.93 -5.74 -2.98
C ASP A 303 6.01 -5.81 -1.46
N VAL A 304 5.73 -4.71 -0.78
CA VAL A 304 5.73 -4.60 0.68
C VAL A 304 4.41 -4.02 1.13
N GLU A 305 3.79 -4.67 2.11
CA GLU A 305 2.57 -4.20 2.74
C GLU A 305 2.86 -3.74 4.17
N ILE A 306 2.27 -2.61 4.53
CA ILE A 306 2.43 -1.99 5.84
C ILE A 306 1.06 -1.91 6.50
N ALA A 307 0.94 -2.54 7.65
CA ALA A 307 -0.19 -2.38 8.55
C ALA A 307 0.04 -1.12 9.40
N LEU A 308 -0.97 -0.26 9.47
CA LEU A 308 -0.94 0.94 10.29
C LEU A 308 -1.36 0.58 11.72
N ASP A 309 -0.69 1.16 12.71
CA ASP A 309 -1.02 0.94 14.13
C ASP A 309 -2.40 1.52 14.47
N ASN A 310 -2.77 2.63 13.84
CA ASN A 310 -4.10 3.23 13.94
C ASN A 310 -4.64 3.54 12.53
N PRO A 311 -5.32 2.59 11.86
CA PRO A 311 -5.83 2.77 10.50
C PRO A 311 -6.83 3.92 10.36
N ALA A 312 -7.53 4.31 11.44
CA ALA A 312 -8.51 5.39 11.43
C ALA A 312 -7.88 6.79 11.26
N GLU A 313 -6.62 6.96 11.67
CA GLU A 313 -5.89 8.22 11.50
C GLU A 313 -5.40 8.43 10.07
N ALA A 314 -5.30 7.38 9.29
CA ALA A 314 -4.88 7.47 7.90
C ALA A 314 -6.02 7.96 7.01
N THR A 315 -6.31 9.25 7.09
CA THR A 315 -7.34 9.91 6.27
C THR A 315 -6.81 10.22 4.88
N GLY A 316 -7.70 10.27 3.90
CA GLY A 316 -7.37 10.60 2.51
C GLY A 316 -8.10 9.70 1.51
N PRO A 317 -8.13 10.09 0.23
CA PRO A 317 -8.67 9.27 -0.84
C PRO A 317 -7.96 7.93 -0.96
N ASP A 318 -8.66 6.95 -1.51
CA ASP A 318 -8.08 5.67 -1.86
C ASP A 318 -7.01 5.85 -2.94
N GLN A 319 -5.95 5.06 -2.91
CA GLN A 319 -4.79 5.13 -3.80
C GLN A 319 -4.00 6.45 -3.74
N SER A 320 -4.11 7.20 -2.63
CA SER A 320 -3.31 8.41 -2.44
C SER A 320 -1.82 8.07 -2.31
N PRO A 321 -0.93 8.86 -2.95
CA PRO A 321 0.51 8.69 -2.75
C PRO A 321 0.91 9.07 -1.33
N VAL A 322 1.79 8.29 -0.73
CA VAL A 322 2.36 8.50 0.60
C VAL A 322 3.87 8.28 0.56
N SER A 323 4.60 8.93 1.47
CA SER A 323 6.03 8.68 1.64
C SER A 323 6.25 7.88 2.92
N VAL A 324 6.94 6.76 2.79
CA VAL A 324 7.21 5.84 3.88
C VAL A 324 8.67 5.93 4.30
N GLY A 325 8.90 6.33 5.54
CA GLY A 325 10.21 6.26 6.20
C GLY A 325 10.42 4.86 6.77
N LEU A 326 11.39 4.15 6.19
CA LEU A 326 11.78 2.81 6.62
C LEU A 326 13.05 2.88 7.44
N THR A 327 13.11 2.15 8.55
CA THR A 327 14.31 1.99 9.35
C THR A 327 15.09 0.81 8.78
N GLY A 328 16.29 1.07 8.27
CA GLY A 328 17.19 0.03 7.82
C GLY A 328 18.02 -0.55 8.97
N GLU A 329 19.29 -0.85 8.70
CA GLU A 329 20.20 -1.38 9.71
C GLU A 329 20.31 -0.42 10.92
N VAL A 330 20.27 -0.97 12.12
CA VAL A 330 20.46 -0.23 13.37
C VAL A 330 21.76 -0.68 14.04
N ARG A 331 22.66 0.26 14.30
CA ARG A 331 23.87 0.06 15.12
C ARG A 331 23.64 0.65 16.49
N LYS A 332 23.71 -0.19 17.51
CA LYS A 332 23.45 0.23 18.90
C LYS A 332 24.71 0.70 19.60
N GLY A 333 24.56 1.79 20.37
CA GLY A 333 25.60 2.29 21.28
C GLY A 333 26.88 2.75 20.58
N VAL A 334 26.79 3.18 19.31
CA VAL A 334 27.96 3.65 18.54
C VAL A 334 28.26 5.13 18.79
N LEU A 335 29.55 5.51 18.65
CA LEU A 335 29.91 6.92 18.60
C LEU A 335 29.57 7.48 17.24
N SER A 336 28.93 8.64 17.20
CA SER A 336 28.54 9.30 15.95
C SER A 336 28.81 10.79 15.99
N VAL A 337 29.14 11.34 14.81
CA VAL A 337 29.36 12.77 14.58
C VAL A 337 28.47 13.23 13.41
N PRO A 338 28.11 14.51 13.31
CA PRO A 338 27.44 15.04 12.12
C PRO A 338 28.29 14.81 10.86
N VAL A 339 27.64 14.47 9.74
CA VAL A 339 28.37 14.21 8.48
C VAL A 339 29.20 15.42 8.03
N ASN A 340 28.71 16.62 8.28
CA ASN A 340 29.40 17.87 7.94
C ASN A 340 30.62 18.20 8.81
N SER A 341 30.90 17.41 9.87
CA SER A 341 32.14 17.50 10.67
C SER A 341 33.30 16.69 10.09
N LEU A 342 33.06 15.89 9.04
CA LEU A 342 34.09 15.07 8.44
C LEU A 342 35.03 15.89 7.55
N LEU A 343 36.32 15.61 7.67
CA LEU A 343 37.37 16.19 6.85
C LEU A 343 38.14 15.09 6.11
N ALA A 344 38.53 15.35 4.89
CA ALA A 344 39.51 14.51 4.19
C ALA A 344 40.91 14.87 4.68
N LEU A 345 41.66 13.87 5.13
CA LEU A 345 43.03 14.05 5.59
C LEU A 345 44.05 14.02 4.40
N ALA A 346 45.07 14.82 4.50
CA ALA A 346 46.12 14.89 3.48
C ALA A 346 46.86 13.54 3.27
N GLU A 347 46.95 12.75 4.31
CA GLU A 347 47.54 11.41 4.31
C GLU A 347 46.58 10.31 3.86
N GLY A 348 45.38 10.71 3.43
CA GLY A 348 44.27 9.82 3.04
C GLY A 348 43.41 9.35 4.23
N GLY A 349 42.13 9.07 3.92
CA GLY A 349 41.12 8.73 4.89
C GLY A 349 40.37 9.94 5.43
N PHE A 350 39.66 9.75 6.52
CA PHE A 350 38.79 10.76 7.11
C PHE A 350 39.20 11.09 8.54
N GLY A 351 38.97 12.32 8.94
CA GLY A 351 39.21 12.81 10.28
C GLY A 351 38.13 13.78 10.73
N VAL A 352 38.19 14.18 11.97
CA VAL A 352 37.38 15.23 12.59
C VAL A 352 38.27 16.20 13.33
N GLN A 353 37.90 17.47 13.37
CA GLN A 353 38.57 18.47 14.20
C GLN A 353 37.95 18.46 15.59
N VAL A 354 38.69 17.95 16.57
CA VAL A 354 38.29 17.99 17.99
C VAL A 354 38.73 19.31 18.59
N VAL A 355 37.81 19.99 19.26
CA VAL A 355 38.01 21.26 19.92
C VAL A 355 38.06 21.03 21.43
N GLU A 356 39.26 21.19 22.04
CA GLU A 356 39.46 21.05 23.47
C GLU A 356 40.19 22.29 24.01
N ASN A 357 39.64 22.94 25.00
CA ASN A 357 40.24 24.12 25.69
C ASN A 357 40.71 25.23 24.72
N GLY A 358 39.95 25.46 23.65
CA GLY A 358 40.30 26.46 22.62
C GLY A 358 41.38 26.04 21.63
N THR A 359 41.83 24.79 21.66
CA THR A 359 42.78 24.20 20.74
C THR A 359 42.08 23.25 19.83
N VAL A 360 42.42 23.29 18.53
CA VAL A 360 41.89 22.38 17.50
C VAL A 360 42.89 21.29 17.20
N ARG A 361 42.47 20.05 17.25
CA ARG A 361 43.29 18.87 16.93
C ARG A 361 42.58 18.00 15.90
N GLU A 362 43.24 17.64 14.82
CA GLU A 362 42.73 16.67 13.85
C GLU A 362 42.91 15.25 14.40
N VAL A 363 41.81 14.51 14.37
CA VAL A 363 41.77 13.10 14.82
C VAL A 363 41.30 12.24 13.65
N LYS A 364 42.13 11.30 13.24
CA LYS A 364 41.78 10.30 12.23
C LYS A 364 40.70 9.38 12.74
N VAL A 365 39.71 9.08 11.90
CA VAL A 365 38.58 8.22 12.23
C VAL A 365 38.31 7.22 11.10
N GLU A 366 37.86 6.04 11.49
CA GLU A 366 37.26 5.08 10.57
C GLU A 366 35.77 5.32 10.52
N LEU A 367 35.23 5.39 9.31
CA LEU A 367 33.80 5.61 9.10
C LEU A 367 33.06 4.27 9.13
N GLY A 368 31.96 4.24 9.86
CA GLY A 368 31.00 3.16 9.86
C GLY A 368 29.73 3.53 9.09
N MET A 369 28.58 3.25 9.70
CA MET A 369 27.27 3.46 9.11
C MET A 369 26.89 4.96 9.08
N PHE A 370 26.27 5.36 7.96
CA PHE A 370 25.65 6.68 7.79
C PHE A 370 24.17 6.60 8.07
N GLY A 371 23.65 7.53 8.86
CA GLY A 371 22.21 7.60 9.15
C GLY A 371 21.82 8.89 9.87
N GLN A 372 20.61 9.36 9.66
CA GLN A 372 20.05 10.53 10.38
C GLN A 372 20.92 11.80 10.34
N GLY A 373 21.66 12.04 9.25
CA GLY A 373 22.58 13.18 9.14
C GLY A 373 23.88 13.04 9.95
N ARG A 374 24.11 11.88 10.54
CA ARG A 374 25.30 11.53 11.33
C ARG A 374 26.03 10.34 10.71
N VAL A 375 27.25 10.13 11.09
CA VAL A 375 28.08 8.99 10.72
C VAL A 375 28.67 8.33 11.95
N GLU A 376 28.63 7.01 11.99
CA GLU A 376 29.36 6.21 12.96
C GLU A 376 30.86 6.42 12.75
N VAL A 377 31.56 6.72 13.85
CA VAL A 377 33.01 6.89 13.83
C VAL A 377 33.65 5.97 14.86
N LYS A 378 34.79 5.37 14.44
CA LYS A 378 35.65 4.59 15.32
C LYS A 378 37.00 5.25 15.37
N GLY A 379 37.54 5.38 16.55
CA GLY A 379 38.87 5.96 16.81
C GLY A 379 39.15 6.00 18.29
N ASP A 380 40.31 5.52 18.70
CA ASP A 380 40.69 5.40 20.11
C ASP A 380 40.79 6.75 20.82
N ALA A 381 40.98 7.82 20.04
CA ALA A 381 41.13 9.19 20.55
C ALA A 381 39.79 9.94 20.68
N LEU A 382 38.65 9.35 20.27
CA LEU A 382 37.33 9.96 20.37
C LEU A 382 36.55 9.40 21.55
N LYS A 383 35.96 10.31 22.32
CA LYS A 383 35.06 9.97 23.46
C LYS A 383 33.74 10.72 23.30
N GLU A 384 32.69 10.16 23.91
CA GLU A 384 31.41 10.81 24.01
C GLU A 384 31.55 12.17 24.74
N GLY A 385 30.84 13.18 24.25
CA GLY A 385 30.87 14.54 24.80
C GLY A 385 31.97 15.44 24.24
N MET A 386 32.98 14.92 23.54
CA MET A 386 33.97 15.77 22.86
C MET A 386 33.30 16.64 21.80
N LEU A 387 33.77 17.87 21.64
CA LEU A 387 33.26 18.78 20.62
C LEU A 387 34.03 18.63 19.32
N VAL A 388 33.31 18.45 18.21
CA VAL A 388 33.89 18.42 16.87
C VAL A 388 33.47 19.65 16.08
N GLY A 389 34.40 20.19 15.30
CA GLY A 389 34.16 21.33 14.43
C GLY A 389 33.15 21.01 13.35
N VAL A 390 32.21 21.93 13.10
CA VAL A 390 31.29 21.91 12.00
C VAL A 390 31.32 23.24 11.25
N PRO A 391 31.01 23.31 9.94
CA PRO A 391 30.90 24.57 9.24
C PRO A 391 29.85 25.47 9.91
N ALA A 392 30.11 26.79 9.96
CA ALA A 392 29.10 27.75 10.36
C ALA A 392 27.97 27.71 9.31
N SER A 393 26.73 27.60 9.75
CA SER A 393 25.53 27.64 8.91
C SER A 393 25.15 29.07 8.53
#